data_7d399e01fe3786ef2257018227336d90
#
_entry.id   7d399e01fe3786ef2257018227336d90
#
_cell.length_a   1.000
_cell.length_b   1.000
_cell.length_c   1.000
_cell.angle_alpha   90.00
_cell.angle_beta   90.00
_cell.angle_gamma   90.00
#
_symmetry.space_group_name_H-M   'P 1'
#
loop_
_entity.id
_entity.type
_entity.pdbx_description
1 polymer ?
#
loop_
_entity_poly.entity_id
_entity_poly.type
_entity_poly.pdbx_seq_one_letter_code
_entity_poly.pdbx_strand_id
1 'polypeptide(L)'
;KETAYLDYLKASWKESNEVTGSFDKFWSGIIHDGLKLETSNKTEDYKFTLEKVALKNPLNEAKFSVILAQSYALGDGKHANNGWLQELPHPISKVTWDNYAAISDKTSREIGVKTNSLVEVEVSGKKVTLPVLIQPGLADNTVVVELGYGRTKSPVVALEVGKDVSLFMKSLADRVFTNATVTPVDGKYILASTQDHHSYDETLVKDVKDAHLKRHIIQEGTVKQYEKNPE
;
A
#
# COMPACT_ATOMS: atom_id res chain seq x y z
N LYS A 1 1.05 20.04 30.84
CA LYS A 1 1.82 21.17 30.26
C LYS A 1 2.44 20.65 28.95
N GLU A 2 2.08 21.21 27.85
CA GLU A 2 2.78 20.94 26.59
C GLU A 2 4.17 21.51 26.69
N THR A 3 5.18 20.65 26.63
CA THR A 3 6.59 21.05 26.56
C THR A 3 6.90 21.31 25.09
N ALA A 4 7.55 22.43 24.77
CA ALA A 4 7.99 22.70 23.41
C ALA A 4 8.90 21.54 22.93
N TYR A 5 8.75 21.11 21.69
CA TYR A 5 9.47 19.96 21.13
C TYR A 5 10.99 20.07 21.29
N LEU A 6 11.53 21.28 21.14
CA LEU A 6 12.95 21.54 21.35
C LEU A 6 13.39 21.28 22.81
N ASP A 7 12.57 21.68 23.77
CA ASP A 7 12.88 21.47 25.20
C ASP A 7 12.81 19.97 25.55
N TYR A 8 11.86 19.26 24.96
CA TYR A 8 11.79 17.80 25.06
C TYR A 8 13.05 17.13 24.51
N LEU A 9 13.49 17.52 23.32
CA LEU A 9 14.73 16.98 22.71
C LEU A 9 15.94 17.26 23.58
N LYS A 10 16.11 18.49 24.06
CA LYS A 10 17.22 18.87 24.94
C LYS A 10 17.21 18.07 26.23
N ALA A 11 16.04 17.87 26.85
CA ALA A 11 15.90 17.06 28.05
C ALA A 11 16.30 15.61 27.81
N SER A 12 15.80 15.00 26.71
CA SER A 12 16.13 13.62 26.31
C SER A 12 17.62 13.44 26.06
N TRP A 13 18.25 14.39 25.36
CA TRP A 13 19.69 14.34 25.09
C TRP A 13 20.52 14.51 26.35
N LYS A 14 20.09 15.35 27.29
CA LYS A 14 20.74 15.53 28.57
C LYS A 14 20.69 14.28 29.43
N GLU A 15 19.56 13.56 29.39
CA GLU A 15 19.38 12.30 30.12
C GLU A 15 20.18 11.15 29.52
N SER A 16 20.22 11.08 28.18
CA SER A 16 20.88 9.98 27.46
C SER A 16 22.40 10.11 27.35
N ASN A 17 22.97 11.25 27.73
CA ASN A 17 24.40 11.52 27.57
C ASN A 17 25.04 12.00 28.87
N GLU A 18 26.19 11.43 29.21
CA GLU A 18 27.03 11.98 30.27
C GLU A 18 27.69 13.26 29.76
N VAL A 19 27.18 14.41 30.19
CA VAL A 19 27.69 15.71 29.79
C VAL A 19 28.60 16.26 30.89
N THR A 20 29.89 16.34 30.62
CA THR A 20 30.85 17.01 31.49
C THR A 20 30.85 18.50 31.19
N GLY A 21 30.31 19.33 32.12
CA GLY A 21 30.28 20.80 32.00
C GLY A 21 28.93 21.33 31.52
N SER A 22 28.94 22.42 30.75
CA SER A 22 27.69 23.06 30.30
C SER A 22 27.00 22.30 29.20
N PHE A 23 25.73 21.93 29.44
CA PHE A 23 24.88 21.27 28.44
C PHE A 23 24.69 22.13 27.18
N ASP A 24 24.61 23.46 27.33
CA ASP A 24 24.43 24.36 26.18
C ASP A 24 25.63 24.36 25.23
N LYS A 25 26.85 24.27 25.77
CA LYS A 25 28.06 24.12 24.95
C LYS A 25 28.09 22.78 24.21
N PHE A 26 27.74 21.70 24.92
CA PHE A 26 27.64 20.37 24.37
C PHE A 26 26.58 20.34 23.25
N TRP A 27 25.39 20.87 23.50
CA TRP A 27 24.30 20.93 22.54
C TRP A 27 24.66 21.73 21.29
N SER A 28 25.24 22.93 21.48
CA SER A 28 25.69 23.79 20.37
C SER A 28 26.77 23.11 19.51
N GLY A 29 27.69 22.38 20.14
CA GLY A 29 28.73 21.62 19.43
C GLY A 29 28.13 20.54 18.55
N ILE A 30 27.20 19.76 19.07
CA ILE A 30 26.52 18.70 18.28
C ILE A 30 25.72 19.28 17.11
N ILE A 31 25.01 20.39 17.33
CA ILE A 31 24.29 21.08 16.24
C ILE A 31 25.23 21.59 15.17
N HIS A 32 26.39 22.14 15.58
CA HIS A 32 27.41 22.63 14.65
C HIS A 32 28.03 21.48 13.83
N ASP A 33 28.41 20.39 14.50
CA ASP A 33 29.14 19.28 13.88
C ASP A 33 28.19 18.30 13.16
N GLY A 34 26.90 18.35 13.45
CA GLY A 34 25.86 17.48 12.87
C GLY A 34 25.87 16.03 13.38
N LEU A 35 26.80 15.69 14.27
CA LEU A 35 26.95 14.36 14.83
C LEU A 35 27.63 14.37 16.19
N LYS A 36 27.41 13.32 16.98
CA LYS A 36 28.18 13.03 18.20
C LYS A 36 29.19 11.92 17.87
N LEU A 37 30.48 12.23 17.90
CA LEU A 37 31.52 11.22 17.76
C LEU A 37 31.67 10.48 19.11
N GLU A 38 31.40 9.20 19.12
CA GLU A 38 31.77 8.30 20.22
C GLU A 38 33.13 7.69 19.87
N THR A 39 34.15 8.15 20.54
CA THR A 39 35.49 7.55 20.45
C THR A 39 35.54 6.30 21.34
N SER A 40 34.83 5.26 20.96
CA SER A 40 34.97 3.96 21.58
C SER A 40 35.94 3.12 20.76
N ASN A 41 37.17 3.02 21.22
CA ASN A 41 38.16 2.06 20.69
C ASN A 41 37.97 0.64 21.27
N LYS A 42 36.78 0.32 21.76
CA LYS A 42 36.48 -1.05 22.21
C LYS A 42 36.20 -1.92 20.99
N THR A 43 37.20 -2.68 20.55
CA THR A 43 36.99 -3.85 19.70
C THR A 43 36.34 -4.92 20.55
N GLU A 44 35.08 -5.19 20.34
CA GLU A 44 34.41 -6.36 20.90
C GLU A 44 34.53 -7.52 19.90
N ASP A 45 35.13 -8.62 20.36
CA ASP A 45 35.14 -9.87 19.59
C ASP A 45 33.74 -10.49 19.61
N TYR A 46 32.95 -10.21 18.57
CA TYR A 46 31.66 -10.86 18.41
C TYR A 46 31.84 -12.31 17.95
N LYS A 47 31.55 -13.24 18.83
CA LYS A 47 31.38 -14.65 18.43
C LYS A 47 29.99 -14.86 17.88
N PHE A 48 29.89 -15.02 16.58
CA PHE A 48 28.66 -15.45 15.93
C PHE A 48 28.33 -16.88 16.32
N THR A 49 27.35 -17.08 17.16
CA THR A 49 26.72 -18.39 17.35
C THR A 49 25.50 -18.43 16.45
N LEU A 50 25.59 -19.18 15.36
CA LEU A 50 24.41 -19.51 14.55
C LEU A 50 23.53 -20.45 15.37
N GLU A 51 22.63 -19.89 16.18
CA GLU A 51 21.49 -20.66 16.65
C GLU A 51 20.67 -21.06 15.42
N LYS A 52 20.29 -22.35 15.34
CA LYS A 52 19.36 -22.82 14.31
C LYS A 52 18.09 -21.99 14.45
N VAL A 53 17.94 -20.99 13.59
CA VAL A 53 16.67 -20.29 13.43
C VAL A 53 15.71 -21.35 12.93
N ALA A 54 14.88 -21.86 13.82
CA ALA A 54 13.73 -22.65 13.43
C ALA A 54 12.84 -21.72 12.61
N LEU A 55 12.94 -21.80 11.29
CA LEU A 55 11.96 -21.20 10.40
C LEU A 55 10.62 -21.81 10.80
N LYS A 56 9.88 -21.12 11.66
CA LYS A 56 8.45 -21.39 11.81
C LYS A 56 7.88 -21.16 10.42
N ASN A 57 7.73 -22.24 9.67
CA ASN A 57 7.05 -22.21 8.40
C ASN A 57 5.53 -22.12 8.72
N PRO A 58 4.94 -20.91 8.72
CA PRO A 58 3.53 -20.76 8.97
C PRO A 58 2.75 -20.88 7.66
N LEU A 59 3.13 -21.80 6.79
CA LEU A 59 2.26 -22.22 5.70
C LEU A 59 1.07 -22.93 6.33
N ASN A 60 0.26 -22.15 7.04
CA ASN A 60 -1.07 -22.58 7.40
C ASN A 60 -1.84 -22.80 6.08
N GLU A 61 -2.68 -23.81 6.08
CA GLU A 61 -3.49 -24.27 4.95
C GLU A 61 -4.56 -23.26 4.48
N ALA A 62 -4.43 -21.98 4.81
CA ALA A 62 -5.32 -20.95 4.30
C ALA A 62 -5.11 -20.77 2.80
N LYS A 63 -6.21 -20.66 2.09
CA LYS A 63 -6.21 -20.57 0.62
C LYS A 63 -5.50 -19.31 0.12
N PHE A 64 -5.54 -18.22 0.88
CA PHE A 64 -5.05 -16.91 0.43
C PHE A 64 -3.90 -16.39 1.26
N SER A 65 -2.99 -15.70 0.56
CA SER A 65 -1.94 -14.89 1.16
C SER A 65 -2.20 -13.41 0.87
N VAL A 66 -1.97 -12.54 1.87
CA VAL A 66 -2.05 -11.08 1.72
C VAL A 66 -0.65 -10.50 1.84
N ILE A 67 -0.29 -9.64 0.92
CA ILE A 67 0.98 -8.90 0.92
C ILE A 67 0.65 -7.41 1.03
N LEU A 68 1.20 -6.75 2.05
CA LEU A 68 1.13 -5.31 2.20
C LEU A 68 2.36 -4.66 1.57
N ALA A 69 2.15 -3.93 0.48
CA ALA A 69 3.16 -3.14 -0.18
C ALA A 69 3.14 -1.69 0.31
N GLN A 70 4.26 -1.00 0.24
CA GLN A 70 4.25 0.45 0.37
C GLN A 70 3.68 1.06 -0.91
N SER A 71 2.81 2.05 -0.76
CA SER A 71 2.33 2.80 -1.93
C SER A 71 3.50 3.48 -2.63
N TYR A 72 3.54 3.37 -3.95
CA TYR A 72 4.55 4.02 -4.77
C TYR A 72 4.57 5.54 -4.56
N ALA A 73 3.41 6.15 -4.46
CA ALA A 73 3.27 7.60 -4.29
C ALA A 73 3.34 8.05 -2.82
N LEU A 74 2.68 7.30 -1.92
CA LEU A 74 2.44 7.74 -0.55
C LEU A 74 3.38 7.10 0.48
N GLY A 75 4.13 6.05 0.08
CA GLY A 75 4.96 5.26 0.97
C GLY A 75 4.12 4.48 1.99
N ASP A 76 4.40 4.68 3.27
CA ASP A 76 3.63 4.16 4.41
C ASP A 76 2.47 5.08 4.83
N GLY A 77 2.22 6.14 4.05
CA GLY A 77 1.23 7.18 4.33
C GLY A 77 1.81 8.49 4.84
N LYS A 78 3.12 8.61 4.98
CA LYS A 78 3.76 9.89 5.39
C LYS A 78 3.46 11.03 4.42
N HIS A 79 3.21 10.71 3.16
CA HIS A 79 2.88 11.68 2.10
C HIS A 79 1.38 11.74 1.76
N ALA A 80 0.53 11.05 2.52
CA ALA A 80 -0.90 10.90 2.18
C ALA A 80 -1.66 12.23 2.03
N ASN A 81 -1.24 13.29 2.74
CA ASN A 81 -1.90 14.60 2.64
C ASN A 81 -1.38 15.48 1.48
N ASN A 82 -0.57 14.94 0.58
CA ASN A 82 -0.13 15.62 -0.62
C ASN A 82 -1.04 15.25 -1.80
N GLY A 83 -1.89 16.21 -2.26
CA GLY A 83 -2.84 15.98 -3.34
C GLY A 83 -2.20 15.56 -4.65
N TRP A 84 -1.05 16.14 -5.01
CA TRP A 84 -0.34 15.76 -6.22
C TRP A 84 0.16 14.30 -6.19
N LEU A 85 0.56 13.82 -5.01
CA LEU A 85 0.95 12.41 -4.87
C LEU A 85 -0.27 11.47 -4.85
N GLN A 86 -1.42 11.94 -4.38
CA GLN A 86 -2.69 11.20 -4.51
C GLN A 86 -3.14 11.08 -5.97
N GLU A 87 -2.86 12.10 -6.78
CA GLU A 87 -3.17 12.12 -8.21
C GLU A 87 -2.11 11.43 -9.08
N LEU A 88 -0.94 11.10 -8.52
CA LEU A 88 0.11 10.40 -9.25
C LEU A 88 -0.36 8.98 -9.61
N PRO A 89 -0.52 8.66 -10.90
CA PRO A 89 -1.00 7.35 -11.30
C PRO A 89 -0.02 6.24 -10.91
N HIS A 90 -0.55 5.17 -10.34
CA HIS A 90 0.26 3.98 -10.06
C HIS A 90 0.95 3.48 -11.35
N PRO A 91 2.25 3.16 -11.33
CA PRO A 91 3.01 2.86 -12.54
C PRO A 91 2.46 1.67 -13.35
N ILE A 92 1.81 0.72 -12.71
CA ILE A 92 1.23 -0.47 -13.36
C ILE A 92 -0.26 -0.26 -13.64
N SER A 93 -1.06 -0.07 -12.61
CA SER A 93 -2.53 -0.04 -12.69
C SER A 93 -3.11 1.27 -13.21
N LYS A 94 -2.34 2.37 -13.13
CA LYS A 94 -2.77 3.74 -13.42
C LYS A 94 -3.91 4.25 -12.52
N VAL A 95 -4.20 3.53 -11.44
CA VAL A 95 -5.15 3.96 -10.40
C VAL A 95 -4.58 5.13 -9.62
N THR A 96 -5.44 6.05 -9.23
CA THR A 96 -5.17 7.21 -8.39
C THR A 96 -6.11 7.22 -7.20
N TRP A 97 -5.77 7.93 -6.15
CA TRP A 97 -6.59 8.21 -4.97
C TRP A 97 -6.93 7.02 -4.07
N ASP A 98 -6.97 5.80 -4.55
CA ASP A 98 -7.41 4.63 -3.79
C ASP A 98 -6.36 3.52 -3.70
N ASN A 99 -6.45 2.72 -2.65
CA ASN A 99 -5.86 1.39 -2.64
C ASN A 99 -6.93 0.34 -2.95
N TYR A 100 -6.49 -0.80 -3.41
CA TYR A 100 -7.33 -1.88 -3.91
C TYR A 100 -6.71 -3.25 -3.60
N ALA A 101 -7.52 -4.28 -3.68
CA ALA A 101 -7.06 -5.67 -3.65
C ALA A 101 -6.64 -6.09 -5.06
N ALA A 102 -5.33 -6.09 -5.34
CA ALA A 102 -4.80 -6.63 -6.58
C ALA A 102 -4.79 -8.16 -6.51
N ILE A 103 -5.40 -8.82 -7.48
CA ILE A 103 -5.49 -10.29 -7.58
C ILE A 103 -5.21 -10.76 -9.00
N SER A 104 -4.80 -12.04 -9.16
CA SER A 104 -4.62 -12.63 -10.49
C SER A 104 -5.97 -12.85 -11.19
N ASP A 105 -5.93 -12.92 -12.52
CA ASP A 105 -7.11 -13.26 -13.33
C ASP A 105 -7.69 -14.64 -12.95
N LYS A 106 -6.85 -15.63 -12.69
CA LYS A 106 -7.31 -16.95 -12.24
C LYS A 106 -7.99 -16.87 -10.88
N THR A 107 -7.40 -16.18 -9.91
CA THR A 107 -8.02 -15.98 -8.60
C THR A 107 -9.38 -15.27 -8.71
N SER A 108 -9.48 -14.24 -9.57
CA SER A 108 -10.74 -13.52 -9.78
C SER A 108 -11.86 -14.40 -10.31
N ARG A 109 -11.55 -15.30 -11.26
CA ARG A 109 -12.51 -16.28 -11.79
C ARG A 109 -12.94 -17.31 -10.75
N GLU A 110 -11.99 -17.78 -9.94
CA GLU A 110 -12.28 -18.77 -8.88
C GLU A 110 -13.21 -18.24 -7.79
N ILE A 111 -13.09 -16.96 -7.43
CA ILE A 111 -13.96 -16.33 -6.41
C ILE A 111 -15.14 -15.57 -7.02
N GLY A 112 -15.24 -15.50 -8.36
CA GLY A 112 -16.39 -14.92 -9.07
C GLY A 112 -16.44 -13.39 -9.04
N VAL A 113 -15.31 -12.70 -8.96
CA VAL A 113 -15.23 -11.22 -8.94
C VAL A 113 -14.60 -10.65 -10.21
N LYS A 114 -14.89 -9.37 -10.47
CA LYS A 114 -14.31 -8.58 -11.57
C LYS A 114 -13.65 -7.34 -11.00
N THR A 115 -12.88 -6.64 -11.83
CA THR A 115 -12.41 -5.30 -11.49
C THR A 115 -13.58 -4.42 -11.05
N ASN A 116 -13.39 -3.62 -9.99
CA ASN A 116 -14.41 -2.81 -9.32
C ASN A 116 -15.45 -3.57 -8.47
N SER A 117 -15.42 -4.91 -8.40
CA SER A 117 -16.16 -5.66 -7.39
C SER A 117 -15.57 -5.40 -6.00
N LEU A 118 -16.35 -5.62 -4.95
CA LEU A 118 -15.87 -5.52 -3.58
C LEU A 118 -15.53 -6.91 -3.01
N VAL A 119 -14.45 -6.97 -2.24
CA VAL A 119 -14.07 -8.15 -1.43
C VAL A 119 -13.78 -7.74 0.00
N GLU A 120 -14.20 -8.56 0.93
CA GLU A 120 -13.75 -8.50 2.32
C GLU A 120 -12.49 -9.34 2.46
N VAL A 121 -11.40 -8.71 2.87
CA VAL A 121 -10.14 -9.36 3.21
C VAL A 121 -10.05 -9.47 4.71
N GLU A 122 -9.89 -10.69 5.22
CA GLU A 122 -9.75 -10.96 6.65
C GLU A 122 -8.37 -11.55 6.94
N VAL A 123 -7.68 -10.99 7.94
CA VAL A 123 -6.41 -11.46 8.47
C VAL A 123 -6.47 -11.46 9.99
N SER A 124 -6.29 -12.61 10.62
CA SER A 124 -6.27 -12.74 12.09
C SER A 124 -7.49 -12.10 12.78
N GLY A 125 -8.69 -12.26 12.19
CA GLY A 125 -9.95 -11.73 12.70
C GLY A 125 -10.20 -10.24 12.44
N LYS A 126 -9.29 -9.55 11.77
CA LYS A 126 -9.48 -8.17 11.32
C LYS A 126 -9.90 -8.14 9.87
N LYS A 127 -10.86 -7.28 9.53
CA LYS A 127 -11.53 -7.26 8.23
C LYS A 127 -11.45 -5.90 7.57
N VAL A 128 -11.21 -5.88 6.28
CA VAL A 128 -11.25 -4.67 5.44
C VAL A 128 -11.94 -4.98 4.13
N THR A 129 -12.90 -4.16 3.75
CA THR A 129 -13.53 -4.23 2.42
C THR A 129 -12.79 -3.35 1.43
N LEU A 130 -12.36 -3.94 0.32
CA LEU A 130 -11.55 -3.30 -0.72
C LEU A 130 -12.17 -3.52 -2.09
N PRO A 131 -12.05 -2.54 -3.01
CA PRO A 131 -12.32 -2.79 -4.42
C PRO A 131 -11.25 -3.70 -5.03
N VAL A 132 -11.64 -4.52 -5.97
CA VAL A 132 -10.76 -5.45 -6.70
C VAL A 132 -10.16 -4.79 -7.92
N LEU A 133 -8.89 -5.01 -8.15
CA LEU A 133 -8.23 -4.83 -9.44
C LEU A 133 -7.66 -6.17 -9.91
N ILE A 134 -8.06 -6.61 -11.11
CA ILE A 134 -7.44 -7.78 -11.74
C ILE A 134 -6.11 -7.34 -12.35
N GLN A 135 -5.01 -7.91 -11.84
CA GLN A 135 -3.66 -7.60 -12.30
C GLN A 135 -3.03 -8.86 -12.92
N PRO A 136 -2.93 -8.92 -14.25
CA PRO A 136 -2.27 -10.03 -14.94
C PRO A 136 -0.82 -10.20 -14.46
N GLY A 137 -0.39 -11.45 -14.34
CA GLY A 137 0.97 -11.80 -13.90
C GLY A 137 1.16 -11.86 -12.38
N LEU A 138 0.15 -11.52 -11.58
CA LEU A 138 0.19 -11.72 -10.15
C LEU A 138 0.06 -13.22 -9.80
N ALA A 139 0.71 -13.66 -8.73
CA ALA A 139 0.61 -15.03 -8.25
C ALA A 139 -0.82 -15.38 -7.84
N ASP A 140 -1.25 -16.61 -8.14
CA ASP A 140 -2.59 -17.09 -7.76
C ASP A 140 -2.73 -17.15 -6.24
N ASN A 141 -3.96 -16.95 -5.76
CA ASN A 141 -4.30 -16.93 -4.34
C ASN A 141 -3.50 -15.90 -3.52
N THR A 142 -2.95 -14.89 -4.18
CA THR A 142 -2.23 -13.79 -3.55
C THR A 142 -3.01 -12.50 -3.75
N VAL A 143 -3.20 -11.75 -2.67
CA VAL A 143 -3.80 -10.42 -2.66
C VAL A 143 -2.73 -9.43 -2.28
N VAL A 144 -2.46 -8.45 -3.15
CA VAL A 144 -1.55 -7.34 -2.84
C VAL A 144 -2.37 -6.10 -2.58
N VAL A 145 -2.08 -5.43 -1.47
CA VAL A 145 -2.72 -4.16 -1.08
C VAL A 145 -1.67 -3.15 -0.66
N GLU A 146 -1.84 -1.91 -1.08
CA GLU A 146 -0.96 -0.83 -0.70
C GLU A 146 -1.34 -0.19 0.64
N LEU A 147 -0.32 0.11 1.43
CA LEU A 147 -0.40 0.91 2.66
C LEU A 147 -0.50 2.41 2.34
N GLY A 148 -0.82 3.19 3.36
CA GLY A 148 -0.76 4.66 3.30
C GLY A 148 -2.09 5.34 3.14
N TYR A 149 -3.17 4.59 3.08
CA TYR A 149 -4.55 5.04 2.87
C TYR A 149 -5.43 4.88 4.12
N GLY A 150 -6.67 5.35 4.04
CA GLY A 150 -7.72 5.13 5.04
C GLY A 150 -7.59 5.97 6.31
N ARG A 151 -7.03 7.16 6.24
CA ARG A 151 -6.92 8.07 7.39
C ARG A 151 -8.27 8.64 7.76
N THR A 152 -8.65 8.49 9.03
CA THR A 152 -9.89 9.06 9.59
C THR A 152 -9.66 10.37 10.36
N LYS A 153 -8.39 10.67 10.67
CA LYS A 153 -7.97 11.92 11.32
C LYS A 153 -6.81 12.50 10.53
N SER A 154 -7.11 13.36 9.59
CA SER A 154 -6.13 13.99 8.71
C SER A 154 -6.61 15.37 8.30
N PRO A 155 -5.72 16.28 7.89
CA PRO A 155 -6.11 17.40 7.06
C PRO A 155 -6.79 16.92 5.76
N VAL A 156 -7.54 17.79 5.15
CA VAL A 156 -8.58 17.56 4.14
C VAL A 156 -8.26 16.55 3.03
N VAL A 157 -7.00 16.53 2.52
CA VAL A 157 -6.66 15.76 1.31
C VAL A 157 -6.65 14.24 1.56
N ALA A 158 -6.12 13.79 2.69
CA ALA A 158 -6.00 12.36 2.99
C ALA A 158 -7.21 11.78 3.75
N LEU A 159 -8.21 12.63 4.05
CA LEU A 159 -9.33 12.21 4.88
C LEU A 159 -10.22 11.22 4.14
N GLU A 160 -10.37 10.03 4.71
CA GLU A 160 -11.24 8.95 4.21
C GLU A 160 -10.91 8.45 2.79
N VAL A 161 -9.72 8.74 2.27
CA VAL A 161 -9.24 8.26 0.98
C VAL A 161 -8.72 6.84 1.12
N GLY A 162 -9.27 5.91 0.35
CA GLY A 162 -8.94 4.49 0.40
C GLY A 162 -9.28 3.81 1.72
N LYS A 163 -8.61 2.70 2.04
CA LYS A 163 -8.85 1.90 3.25
C LYS A 163 -7.56 1.66 4.03
N ASP A 164 -7.67 1.71 5.35
CA ASP A 164 -6.55 1.40 6.24
C ASP A 164 -6.37 -0.11 6.37
N VAL A 165 -5.29 -0.62 5.79
CA VAL A 165 -4.88 -2.03 5.90
C VAL A 165 -3.72 -2.25 6.87
N SER A 166 -3.21 -1.18 7.49
CA SER A 166 -2.18 -1.26 8.51
C SER A 166 -2.66 -2.01 9.75
N LEU A 167 -3.98 -2.05 9.96
CA LEU A 167 -4.59 -2.79 11.06
C LEU A 167 -4.26 -4.30 11.04
N PHE A 168 -3.86 -4.88 9.91
CA PHE A 168 -3.41 -6.27 9.84
C PHE A 168 -2.05 -6.48 10.50
N MET A 169 -1.23 -5.46 10.56
CA MET A 169 0.13 -5.50 11.09
C MET A 169 0.13 -5.53 12.62
N LYS A 170 1.03 -6.32 13.21
CA LYS A 170 1.39 -6.27 14.63
C LYS A 170 2.69 -5.50 14.84
N SER A 171 3.57 -5.54 13.84
CA SER A 171 4.81 -4.78 13.79
C SER A 171 5.03 -4.21 12.38
N LEU A 172 5.92 -3.23 12.24
CA LEU A 172 6.26 -2.63 10.94
C LEU A 172 6.94 -3.62 9.98
N ALA A 173 7.44 -4.73 10.49
CA ALA A 173 8.04 -5.80 9.69
C ALA A 173 6.99 -6.76 9.09
N ASP A 174 5.77 -6.79 9.64
CA ASP A 174 4.72 -7.70 9.18
C ASP A 174 4.15 -7.22 7.85
N ARG A 175 4.54 -7.88 6.78
CA ARG A 175 4.12 -7.51 5.42
C ARG A 175 3.45 -8.65 4.67
N VAL A 176 3.61 -9.88 5.13
CA VAL A 176 3.10 -11.09 4.48
C VAL A 176 2.28 -11.90 5.45
N PHE A 177 1.06 -12.19 5.08
CA PHE A 177 0.10 -12.96 5.89
C PHE A 177 -0.40 -14.14 5.06
N THR A 178 -0.09 -15.36 5.51
CA THR A 178 -0.43 -16.61 4.81
C THR A 178 -1.74 -17.25 5.30
N ASN A 179 -2.45 -16.61 6.22
CA ASN A 179 -3.67 -17.06 6.85
C ASN A 179 -4.85 -16.13 6.56
N ALA A 180 -4.97 -15.69 5.32
CA ALA A 180 -6.01 -14.76 4.92
C ALA A 180 -7.25 -15.47 4.35
N THR A 181 -8.40 -14.85 4.54
CA THR A 181 -9.66 -15.18 3.87
C THR A 181 -10.07 -14.01 2.97
N VAL A 182 -10.56 -14.32 1.77
CA VAL A 182 -11.06 -13.33 0.82
C VAL A 182 -12.47 -13.74 0.41
N THR A 183 -13.45 -12.91 0.71
CA THR A 183 -14.85 -13.18 0.47
C THR A 183 -15.46 -12.09 -0.40
N PRO A 184 -16.12 -12.43 -1.53
CA PRO A 184 -16.87 -11.44 -2.29
C PRO A 184 -17.96 -10.78 -1.45
N VAL A 185 -18.16 -9.48 -1.64
CA VAL A 185 -19.19 -8.66 -0.99
C VAL A 185 -20.02 -7.98 -2.07
N ASP A 186 -21.30 -7.85 -1.84
CA ASP A 186 -22.20 -7.15 -2.75
C ASP A 186 -21.82 -5.67 -2.88
N GLY A 187 -21.94 -5.16 -4.09
CA GLY A 187 -21.64 -3.77 -4.42
C GLY A 187 -20.49 -3.64 -5.42
N LYS A 188 -20.27 -2.40 -5.82
CA LYS A 188 -19.20 -2.01 -6.72
C LYS A 188 -18.60 -0.68 -6.24
N TYR A 189 -17.30 -0.55 -6.44
CA TYR A 189 -16.59 0.70 -6.25
C TYR A 189 -15.69 0.94 -7.45
N ILE A 190 -15.95 2.00 -8.20
CA ILE A 190 -15.21 2.30 -9.42
C ILE A 190 -13.90 2.98 -9.04
N LEU A 191 -12.79 2.29 -9.32
CA LEU A 191 -11.45 2.83 -9.14
C LEU A 191 -11.18 3.93 -10.15
N ALA A 192 -10.72 5.08 -9.68
CA ALA A 192 -10.29 6.17 -10.55
C ALA A 192 -8.96 5.78 -11.23
N SER A 193 -8.98 5.68 -12.54
CA SER A 193 -7.78 5.37 -13.35
C SER A 193 -7.58 6.42 -14.42
N THR A 194 -6.33 6.81 -14.64
CA THR A 194 -5.98 7.77 -15.69
C THR A 194 -5.92 7.13 -17.07
N GLN A 195 -5.95 5.81 -17.15
CA GLN A 195 -5.94 5.05 -18.38
C GLN A 195 -6.80 3.80 -18.25
N ASP A 196 -7.60 3.53 -19.27
CA ASP A 196 -8.25 2.25 -19.43
C ASP A 196 -7.30 1.29 -20.15
N HIS A 197 -7.00 0.17 -19.49
CA HIS A 197 -6.18 -0.88 -20.10
C HIS A 197 -7.07 -1.80 -20.92
N HIS A 198 -7.13 -1.56 -22.23
CA HIS A 198 -7.82 -2.43 -23.17
C HIS A 198 -6.85 -3.45 -23.76
N SER A 199 -7.31 -4.69 -23.93
CA SER A 199 -6.55 -5.69 -24.68
C SER A 199 -6.68 -5.44 -26.19
N TYR A 200 -5.57 -5.53 -26.92
CA TYR A 200 -5.58 -5.55 -28.37
C TYR A 200 -5.91 -6.95 -28.92
N ASP A 201 -5.77 -7.97 -28.11
CA ASP A 201 -6.03 -9.35 -28.48
C ASP A 201 -7.49 -9.70 -28.18
N GLU A 202 -8.32 -9.74 -29.22
CA GLU A 202 -9.73 -10.12 -29.11
C GLU A 202 -9.91 -11.55 -28.59
N THR A 203 -8.88 -12.41 -28.68
CA THR A 203 -8.97 -13.78 -28.17
C THR A 203 -8.96 -13.82 -26.64
N LEU A 204 -8.32 -12.84 -25.99
CA LEU A 204 -8.31 -12.68 -24.53
C LEU A 204 -9.60 -12.05 -24.00
N VAL A 205 -10.43 -11.45 -24.87
CA VAL A 205 -11.61 -10.67 -24.50
C VAL A 205 -12.91 -11.35 -24.98
N LYS A 206 -12.83 -12.60 -25.46
CA LYS A 206 -14.00 -13.33 -26.03
C LYS A 206 -15.20 -13.41 -25.11
N ASP A 207 -14.99 -13.40 -23.82
CA ASP A 207 -16.05 -13.51 -22.81
C ASP A 207 -16.55 -12.15 -22.28
N VAL A 208 -15.96 -11.05 -22.73
CA VAL A 208 -16.39 -9.71 -22.28
C VAL A 208 -17.49 -9.23 -23.20
N LYS A 209 -18.73 -9.31 -22.70
CA LYS A 209 -19.93 -8.82 -23.42
C LYS A 209 -19.99 -7.31 -23.58
N ASP A 210 -19.16 -6.57 -22.86
CA ASP A 210 -19.16 -5.12 -22.82
C ASP A 210 -18.29 -4.57 -23.96
N ALA A 211 -18.94 -4.13 -25.03
CA ALA A 211 -18.30 -3.59 -26.22
C ALA A 211 -17.37 -2.37 -25.95
N HIS A 212 -17.65 -1.62 -24.89
CA HIS A 212 -16.83 -0.47 -24.48
C HIS A 212 -15.44 -0.84 -23.92
N LEU A 213 -15.23 -2.11 -23.55
CA LEU A 213 -13.90 -2.60 -23.13
C LEU A 213 -13.04 -3.00 -24.33
N LYS A 214 -13.59 -3.00 -25.54
CA LYS A 214 -12.83 -3.22 -26.76
C LYS A 214 -12.31 -1.88 -27.27
N ARG A 215 -11.00 -1.74 -27.33
CA ARG A 215 -10.39 -0.56 -27.94
C ARG A 215 -10.42 -0.72 -29.45
N HIS A 216 -11.31 -0.01 -30.11
CA HIS A 216 -11.29 0.08 -31.57
C HIS A 216 -10.18 1.03 -32.01
N ILE A 217 -9.23 0.54 -32.80
CA ILE A 217 -8.15 1.35 -33.39
C ILE A 217 -8.76 2.35 -34.38
N ILE A 218 -9.80 1.91 -35.09
CA ILE A 218 -10.58 2.73 -36.02
C ILE A 218 -12.02 2.78 -35.46
N GLN A 219 -12.51 3.98 -35.23
CA GLN A 219 -13.91 4.17 -34.85
C GLN A 219 -14.73 4.36 -36.12
N GLU A 220 -15.64 3.43 -36.35
CA GLU A 220 -16.53 3.45 -37.51
C GLU A 220 -17.98 3.60 -37.06
N GLY A 221 -18.75 4.36 -37.80
CA GLY A 221 -20.17 4.53 -37.55
C GLY A 221 -20.90 5.01 -38.80
N THR A 222 -22.20 4.78 -38.83
CA THR A 222 -23.09 5.37 -39.84
C THR A 222 -23.49 6.79 -39.41
N VAL A 223 -23.85 7.66 -40.39
CA VAL A 223 -24.36 9.00 -40.08
C VAL A 223 -25.51 8.97 -39.08
N LYS A 224 -26.42 8.00 -39.18
CA LYS A 224 -27.54 7.82 -38.26
C LYS A 224 -27.09 7.49 -36.79
N GLN A 225 -25.98 6.75 -36.67
CA GLN A 225 -25.40 6.47 -35.33
C GLN A 225 -24.76 7.71 -34.75
N TYR A 226 -24.05 8.48 -35.56
CA TYR A 226 -23.45 9.74 -35.15
C TYR A 226 -24.53 10.80 -34.76
N GLU A 227 -25.61 10.93 -35.56
CA GLU A 227 -26.72 11.83 -35.23
C GLU A 227 -27.45 11.47 -33.93
N LYS A 228 -27.45 10.17 -33.57
CA LYS A 228 -28.08 9.66 -32.34
C LYS A 228 -27.17 9.77 -31.12
N ASN A 229 -25.87 9.65 -31.29
CA ASN A 229 -24.86 9.73 -30.23
C ASN A 229 -23.54 10.24 -30.84
N PRO A 230 -23.31 11.57 -30.83
CA PRO A 230 -22.16 12.20 -31.47
C PRO A 230 -20.84 12.10 -30.69
N GLU A 231 -20.83 11.44 -29.52
CA GLU A 231 -19.63 11.18 -28.73
C GLU A 231 -19.00 9.82 -29.03
#